data_b6e83520490cb0615d9715cac45c91b2
#
_entry.id   b6e83520490cb0615d9715cac45c91b2
#
_cell.length_a   1.000
_cell.length_b   1.000
_cell.length_c   1.000
_cell.angle_alpha   90.00
_cell.angle_beta   90.00
_cell.angle_gamma   90.00
#
_symmetry.space_group_name_H-M   'P 1'
#
loop_
_entity.id
_entity.type
_entity.pdbx_description
1 polymer ?
#
loop_
_entity_poly.entity_id
_entity_poly.type
_entity_poly.pdbx_seq_one_letter_code
_entity_poly.pdbx_strand_id
1 'polypeptide(L)'
;MKHFQNELRILYKNPNELKLNTRNSRTHSKKQLHQISKSIEVFGFNNPVLIDESNTIIAGHGRVLAAIDLNLEFIPTICLKDLTQDQLRAYVIADNKLAENSGWDKDILKIELDYLMNLEPELNFDATITGFELPEIDLIINPESIQEAKDPKKDIEDFFNTTVNIPKRVNTGNLWQLGKHKLYCGNSLEESSYKALLGEEQAQVIFSDPPYNVKISGITKQPQHTEFAQESGEMTNDEFISFLKTAFELEAKYSVEGSIHYQCMDWRHLYEILSAGRSVYASLLNICIWDKGNGGMGSLYRSQHEFVFVFKKGNASHINNIELGVHGRYRTNVWKYPGMRASNPQSKILAKLHPTVKATTMIMDALLDCSANNALVLDAFGGSGSTLIAAERTNRRARIIELEPKYCDVILYRWEKLTGKKAKLLNQEGGVK
;
A
#
# COMPACT_ATOMS: atom_id res chain seq x y z
N MET A 1 -53.55 0.16 18.72
CA MET A 1 -52.51 0.57 17.74
C MET A 1 -52.92 1.92 17.18
N LYS A 2 -52.23 3.02 17.49
CA LYS A 2 -52.42 4.29 16.79
C LYS A 2 -51.91 4.11 15.37
N HIS A 3 -52.79 4.11 14.37
CA HIS A 3 -52.39 4.19 12.97
C HIS A 3 -51.62 5.50 12.78
N PHE A 4 -50.36 5.41 12.29
CA PHE A 4 -49.67 6.57 11.77
C PHE A 4 -50.38 6.99 10.48
N GLN A 5 -51.25 7.98 10.60
CA GLN A 5 -52.09 8.46 9.46
C GLN A 5 -51.47 9.68 8.77
N ASN A 6 -50.28 10.15 9.19
CA ASN A 6 -49.68 11.31 8.54
C ASN A 6 -48.69 10.87 7.48
N GLU A 7 -48.96 11.23 6.22
CA GLU A 7 -48.02 11.12 5.13
C GLU A 7 -46.77 12.00 5.43
N LEU A 8 -45.61 11.35 5.57
CA LEU A 8 -44.37 12.07 5.66
C LEU A 8 -44.04 12.71 4.30
N ARG A 9 -43.82 14.02 4.29
CA ARG A 9 -43.51 14.79 3.07
C ARG A 9 -42.07 15.28 3.13
N ILE A 10 -41.39 15.15 2.01
CA ILE A 10 -40.03 15.74 1.84
C ILE A 10 -40.21 17.22 1.52
N LEU A 11 -39.57 18.05 2.31
CA LEU A 11 -39.49 19.51 2.12
C LEU A 11 -38.03 19.90 1.92
N TYR A 12 -37.77 20.68 0.91
CA TYR A 12 -36.42 21.19 0.69
C TYR A 12 -36.23 22.48 1.48
N LYS A 13 -35.15 22.53 2.30
CA LYS A 13 -34.82 23.70 3.14
C LYS A 13 -33.37 24.08 3.02
N ASN A 14 -33.09 25.36 3.18
CA ASN A 14 -31.72 25.83 3.27
C ASN A 14 -31.06 25.29 4.56
N PRO A 15 -29.91 24.61 4.47
CA PRO A 15 -29.25 24.02 5.65
C PRO A 15 -28.86 25.06 6.70
N ASN A 16 -28.60 26.33 6.30
CA ASN A 16 -28.28 27.42 7.22
C ASN A 16 -29.48 27.91 8.06
N GLU A 17 -30.70 27.59 7.66
CA GLU A 17 -31.92 27.91 8.40
C GLU A 17 -32.28 26.88 9.47
N LEU A 18 -31.58 25.72 9.45
CA LEU A 18 -31.81 24.66 10.41
C LEU A 18 -31.09 24.92 11.73
N LYS A 19 -31.76 24.67 12.83
CA LYS A 19 -31.23 24.87 14.17
C LYS A 19 -30.56 23.62 14.69
N LEU A 20 -29.30 23.72 15.09
CA LEU A 20 -28.63 22.62 15.76
C LEU A 20 -29.30 22.33 17.11
N ASN A 21 -29.55 21.06 17.38
CA ASN A 21 -30.08 20.65 18.68
C ASN A 21 -28.94 20.65 19.71
N THR A 22 -28.98 21.59 20.65
CA THR A 22 -27.99 21.74 21.71
C THR A 22 -27.90 20.53 22.67
N ARG A 23 -28.88 19.63 22.60
CA ARG A 23 -28.96 18.39 23.39
C ARG A 23 -28.56 17.15 22.57
N ASN A 24 -28.00 17.35 21.38
CA ASN A 24 -27.44 16.24 20.61
C ASN A 24 -26.21 15.69 21.34
N SER A 25 -26.27 14.43 21.78
CA SER A 25 -25.19 13.75 22.47
C SER A 25 -24.10 13.21 21.53
N ARG A 26 -24.31 13.26 20.20
CA ARG A 26 -23.38 12.72 19.21
C ARG A 26 -22.44 13.80 18.72
N THR A 27 -21.15 13.52 18.76
CA THR A 27 -20.09 14.39 18.21
C THR A 27 -19.66 13.91 16.83
N HIS A 28 -19.23 14.82 15.98
CA HIS A 28 -18.72 14.51 14.64
C HIS A 28 -17.28 15.00 14.50
N SER A 29 -16.35 14.10 14.18
CA SER A 29 -14.99 14.45 13.86
C SER A 29 -14.90 15.14 12.49
N LYS A 30 -13.86 15.95 12.27
CA LYS A 30 -13.60 16.55 10.93
C LYS A 30 -13.47 15.48 9.84
N LYS A 31 -12.83 14.35 10.16
CA LYS A 31 -12.69 13.20 9.27
C LYS A 31 -14.04 12.63 8.86
N GLN A 32 -14.94 12.39 9.82
CA GLN A 32 -16.29 11.90 9.55
C GLN A 32 -17.11 12.87 8.71
N LEU A 33 -17.02 14.18 8.98
CA LEU A 33 -17.70 15.19 8.18
C LEU A 33 -17.20 15.16 6.73
N HIS A 34 -15.90 15.05 6.52
CA HIS A 34 -15.32 14.92 5.17
C HIS A 34 -15.80 13.66 4.45
N GLN A 35 -15.90 12.51 5.14
CA GLN A 35 -16.47 11.28 4.56
C GLN A 35 -17.94 11.46 4.16
N ILE A 36 -18.76 12.13 5.00
CA ILE A 36 -20.15 12.44 4.69
C ILE A 36 -20.24 13.39 3.48
N SER A 37 -19.37 14.42 3.41
CA SER A 37 -19.32 15.35 2.27
C SER A 37 -19.02 14.61 0.97
N LYS A 38 -17.97 13.79 0.94
CA LYS A 38 -17.66 12.95 -0.22
C LYS A 38 -18.81 12.02 -0.63
N SER A 39 -19.47 11.40 0.36
CA SER A 39 -20.63 10.54 0.10
C SER A 39 -21.78 11.32 -0.54
N ILE A 40 -22.03 12.55 -0.09
CA ILE A 40 -23.04 13.43 -0.69
C ILE A 40 -22.65 13.86 -2.11
N GLU A 41 -21.39 14.18 -2.37
CA GLU A 41 -20.91 14.53 -3.71
C GLU A 41 -21.08 13.40 -4.73
N VAL A 42 -20.79 12.17 -4.33
CA VAL A 42 -20.83 11.02 -5.25
C VAL A 42 -22.24 10.43 -5.39
N PHE A 43 -22.94 10.23 -4.29
CA PHE A 43 -24.25 9.55 -4.29
C PHE A 43 -25.44 10.50 -4.28
N GLY A 44 -25.21 11.79 -4.05
CA GLY A 44 -26.26 12.76 -3.79
C GLY A 44 -26.76 12.75 -2.34
N PHE A 45 -27.59 13.73 -1.99
CA PHE A 45 -28.20 13.84 -0.66
C PHE A 45 -29.47 12.95 -0.57
N ASN A 46 -29.28 11.65 -0.40
CA ASN A 46 -30.35 10.62 -0.53
C ASN A 46 -31.09 10.31 0.77
N ASN A 47 -30.56 10.70 1.94
CA ASN A 47 -31.16 10.40 3.23
C ASN A 47 -31.62 11.69 3.91
N PRO A 48 -32.96 12.01 3.96
CA PRO A 48 -33.47 13.26 4.48
C PRO A 48 -33.08 13.55 5.93
N VAL A 49 -32.99 14.83 6.27
CA VAL A 49 -32.79 15.30 7.66
C VAL A 49 -34.13 15.36 8.38
N LEU A 50 -34.23 14.81 9.59
CA LEU A 50 -35.41 14.91 10.40
C LEU A 50 -35.38 16.17 11.25
N ILE A 51 -36.47 16.96 11.21
CA ILE A 51 -36.61 18.23 11.92
C ILE A 51 -37.92 18.29 12.69
N ASP A 52 -38.01 19.18 13.67
CA ASP A 52 -39.28 19.57 14.31
C ASP A 52 -39.94 20.76 13.59
N GLU A 53 -41.10 21.17 14.09
CA GLU A 53 -41.85 22.32 13.54
C GLU A 53 -41.12 23.67 13.69
N SER A 54 -40.12 23.76 14.59
CA SER A 54 -39.29 24.94 14.79
C SER A 54 -37.99 24.94 13.96
N ASN A 55 -37.83 23.97 13.02
CA ASN A 55 -36.63 23.68 12.24
C ASN A 55 -35.44 23.19 13.07
N THR A 56 -35.67 22.66 14.27
CA THR A 56 -34.57 22.06 15.06
C THR A 56 -34.28 20.66 14.55
N ILE A 57 -33.00 20.34 14.35
CA ILE A 57 -32.57 19.04 13.83
C ILE A 57 -32.78 17.97 14.89
N ILE A 58 -33.52 16.92 14.53
CA ILE A 58 -33.75 15.72 15.34
C ILE A 58 -32.71 14.64 14.98
N ALA A 59 -32.53 14.38 13.68
CA ALA A 59 -31.54 13.43 13.17
C ALA A 59 -30.89 13.93 11.88
N GLY A 60 -29.58 13.67 11.72
CA GLY A 60 -28.82 14.05 10.53
C GLY A 60 -27.93 15.28 10.71
N HIS A 61 -27.52 15.62 11.93
CA HIS A 61 -26.62 16.76 12.23
C HIS A 61 -25.37 16.76 11.36
N GLY A 62 -24.66 15.61 11.22
CA GLY A 62 -23.47 15.49 10.39
C GLY A 62 -23.76 15.78 8.91
N ARG A 63 -24.93 15.37 8.39
CA ARG A 63 -25.34 15.66 7.00
C ARG A 63 -25.62 17.15 6.77
N VAL A 64 -26.20 17.83 7.76
CA VAL A 64 -26.42 19.29 7.69
C VAL A 64 -25.09 20.03 7.69
N LEU A 65 -24.14 19.65 8.56
CA LEU A 65 -22.80 20.26 8.61
C LEU A 65 -22.03 20.02 7.30
N ALA A 66 -22.09 18.81 6.74
CA ALA A 66 -21.51 18.49 5.45
C ALA A 66 -22.15 19.29 4.30
N ALA A 67 -23.49 19.47 4.31
CA ALA A 67 -24.21 20.28 3.32
C ALA A 67 -23.81 21.76 3.37
N ILE A 68 -23.58 22.31 4.56
CA ILE A 68 -23.08 23.69 4.73
C ILE A 68 -21.67 23.81 4.17
N ASP A 69 -20.78 22.85 4.46
CA ASP A 69 -19.41 22.80 3.95
C ASP A 69 -19.37 22.72 2.41
N LEU A 70 -20.27 21.94 1.83
CA LEU A 70 -20.47 21.83 0.38
C LEU A 70 -21.21 23.00 -0.26
N ASN A 71 -21.65 24.00 0.51
CA ASN A 71 -22.43 25.15 0.04
C ASN A 71 -23.73 24.75 -0.70
N LEU A 72 -24.42 23.68 -0.25
CA LEU A 72 -25.68 23.28 -0.85
C LEU A 72 -26.78 24.29 -0.52
N GLU A 73 -27.50 24.74 -1.54
CA GLU A 73 -28.59 25.71 -1.38
C GLU A 73 -29.79 25.13 -0.66
N PHE A 74 -30.16 23.87 -0.98
CA PHE A 74 -31.28 23.15 -0.39
C PHE A 74 -30.95 21.69 -0.11
N ILE A 75 -31.51 21.16 0.99
CA ILE A 75 -31.39 19.76 1.38
C ILE A 75 -32.78 19.18 1.70
N PRO A 76 -33.00 17.86 1.46
CA PRO A 76 -34.26 17.22 1.77
C PRO A 76 -34.44 17.07 3.29
N THR A 77 -35.59 17.50 3.79
CA THR A 77 -35.96 17.40 5.20
C THR A 77 -37.35 16.77 5.36
N ILE A 78 -37.60 16.14 6.51
CA ILE A 78 -38.90 15.63 6.92
C ILE A 78 -39.22 16.23 8.30
N CYS A 79 -40.39 16.89 8.41
CA CYS A 79 -40.85 17.45 9.67
C CYS A 79 -41.70 16.42 10.46
N LEU A 80 -41.24 16.11 11.67
CA LEU A 80 -41.97 15.25 12.61
C LEU A 80 -42.88 16.11 13.49
N LYS A 81 -44.22 16.03 13.27
CA LYS A 81 -45.20 16.89 13.94
C LYS A 81 -45.93 16.22 15.11
N ASP A 82 -45.95 14.90 15.13
CA ASP A 82 -46.84 14.16 16.05
C ASP A 82 -46.16 13.61 17.29
N LEU A 83 -44.88 14.04 17.56
CA LEU A 83 -44.11 13.59 18.70
C LEU A 83 -44.08 14.66 19.80
N THR A 84 -44.35 14.26 21.04
CA THR A 84 -44.15 15.14 22.19
C THR A 84 -42.65 15.41 22.40
N GLN A 85 -42.32 16.46 23.17
CA GLN A 85 -40.92 16.81 23.46
C GLN A 85 -40.16 15.65 24.12
N ASP A 86 -40.77 14.87 24.97
CA ASP A 86 -40.14 13.72 25.61
C ASP A 86 -39.93 12.56 24.62
N GLN A 87 -40.89 12.34 23.71
CA GLN A 87 -40.75 11.38 22.63
C GLN A 87 -39.64 11.79 21.66
N LEU A 88 -39.51 13.06 21.29
CA LEU A 88 -38.40 13.56 20.47
C LEU A 88 -37.06 13.32 21.11
N ARG A 89 -36.93 13.56 22.42
CA ARG A 89 -35.66 13.28 23.15
C ARG A 89 -35.33 11.79 23.15
N ALA A 90 -36.29 10.93 23.39
CA ALA A 90 -36.10 9.48 23.35
C ALA A 90 -35.72 9.02 21.94
N TYR A 91 -36.36 9.60 20.91
CA TYR A 91 -36.09 9.28 19.50
C TYR A 91 -34.70 9.66 19.08
N VAL A 92 -34.17 10.86 19.45
CA VAL A 92 -32.78 11.29 19.15
C VAL A 92 -31.77 10.26 19.67
N ILE A 93 -31.99 9.69 20.85
CA ILE A 93 -31.12 8.67 21.42
C ILE A 93 -31.30 7.34 20.68
N ALA A 94 -32.56 6.93 20.45
CA ALA A 94 -32.89 5.65 19.81
C ALA A 94 -32.36 5.55 18.38
N ASP A 95 -32.52 6.59 17.55
CA ASP A 95 -32.08 6.66 16.17
C ASP A 95 -30.56 6.40 16.07
N ASN A 96 -29.79 7.02 16.95
CA ASN A 96 -28.33 6.79 17.02
C ASN A 96 -27.99 5.39 17.54
N LYS A 97 -28.63 4.96 18.64
CA LYS A 97 -28.25 3.71 19.34
C LYS A 97 -28.64 2.46 18.59
N LEU A 98 -29.80 2.47 17.93
CA LEU A 98 -30.26 1.31 17.16
C LEU A 98 -29.38 1.05 15.95
N ALA A 99 -28.83 2.10 15.30
CA ALA A 99 -27.86 1.94 14.22
C ALA A 99 -26.56 1.28 14.70
N GLU A 100 -26.09 1.61 15.92
CA GLU A 100 -24.90 0.99 16.51
C GLU A 100 -25.10 -0.48 16.91
N ASN A 101 -26.31 -0.91 17.17
CA ASN A 101 -26.61 -2.29 17.57
C ASN A 101 -26.62 -3.27 16.38
N SER A 102 -26.63 -2.78 15.15
CA SER A 102 -26.49 -3.63 13.97
C SER A 102 -25.03 -4.03 13.74
N GLY A 103 -24.82 -5.23 13.20
CA GLY A 103 -23.53 -5.73 12.79
C GLY A 103 -23.44 -5.91 11.29
N TRP A 104 -22.26 -6.26 10.81
CA TRP A 104 -22.01 -6.61 9.41
C TRP A 104 -21.91 -8.12 9.26
N ASP A 105 -22.53 -8.66 8.21
CA ASP A 105 -22.17 -9.98 7.70
C ASP A 105 -20.79 -9.88 7.06
N LYS A 106 -19.79 -10.48 7.71
CA LYS A 106 -18.39 -10.31 7.31
C LYS A 106 -18.07 -10.95 5.97
N ASP A 107 -18.75 -12.03 5.61
CA ASP A 107 -18.49 -12.73 4.36
C ASP A 107 -19.06 -11.95 3.18
N ILE A 108 -20.27 -11.42 3.32
CA ILE A 108 -20.89 -10.56 2.30
C ILE A 108 -20.11 -9.24 2.20
N LEU A 109 -19.79 -8.61 3.33
CA LEU A 109 -19.02 -7.36 3.34
C LEU A 109 -17.66 -7.50 2.66
N LYS A 110 -16.98 -8.65 2.87
CA LYS A 110 -15.72 -8.96 2.20
C LYS A 110 -15.88 -8.99 0.68
N ILE A 111 -16.94 -9.66 0.18
CA ILE A 111 -17.22 -9.77 -1.26
C ILE A 111 -17.46 -8.38 -1.86
N GLU A 112 -18.29 -7.56 -1.20
CA GLU A 112 -18.62 -6.22 -1.68
C GLU A 112 -17.41 -5.27 -1.67
N LEU A 113 -16.63 -5.28 -0.58
CA LEU A 113 -15.43 -4.44 -0.51
C LEU A 113 -14.37 -4.89 -1.52
N ASP A 114 -14.15 -6.21 -1.71
CA ASP A 114 -13.23 -6.72 -2.72
C ASP A 114 -13.69 -6.34 -4.14
N TYR A 115 -14.98 -6.43 -4.42
CA TYR A 115 -15.55 -5.96 -5.69
C TYR A 115 -15.28 -4.47 -5.92
N LEU A 116 -15.59 -3.61 -4.93
CA LEU A 116 -15.37 -2.17 -5.02
C LEU A 116 -13.89 -1.81 -5.22
N MET A 117 -12.97 -2.50 -4.54
CA MET A 117 -11.53 -2.29 -4.68
C MET A 117 -10.98 -2.72 -6.05
N ASN A 118 -11.66 -3.63 -6.75
CA ASN A 118 -11.28 -4.10 -8.07
C ASN A 118 -11.96 -3.36 -9.23
N LEU A 119 -12.94 -2.49 -8.94
CA LEU A 119 -13.62 -1.65 -9.95
C LEU A 119 -12.75 -0.50 -10.49
N GLU A 120 -11.58 -0.25 -9.91
CA GLU A 120 -10.65 0.79 -10.36
C GLU A 120 -10.05 0.52 -11.75
N PRO A 121 -9.63 1.55 -12.45
CA PRO A 121 -9.60 3.01 -12.24
C PRO A 121 -10.70 3.77 -12.98
N GLU A 122 -11.63 3.09 -13.63
CA GLU A 122 -12.60 3.70 -14.55
C GLU A 122 -13.62 4.62 -13.87
N LEU A 123 -13.86 4.45 -12.56
CA LEU A 123 -14.89 5.17 -11.84
C LEU A 123 -14.41 6.31 -10.95
N ASN A 124 -13.11 6.55 -10.83
CA ASN A 124 -12.54 7.53 -9.90
C ASN A 124 -13.09 7.34 -8.45
N PHE A 125 -13.28 6.10 -8.03
CA PHE A 125 -13.99 5.69 -6.83
C PHE A 125 -12.99 5.37 -5.71
N ASP A 126 -13.08 6.11 -4.62
CA ASP A 126 -12.30 5.86 -3.40
C ASP A 126 -13.16 5.03 -2.43
N ALA A 127 -12.77 3.77 -2.15
CA ALA A 127 -13.52 2.87 -1.28
C ALA A 127 -13.74 3.42 0.14
N THR A 128 -12.93 4.41 0.59
CA THR A 128 -13.14 5.07 1.90
C THR A 128 -14.45 5.86 1.99
N ILE A 129 -15.10 6.12 0.85
CA ILE A 129 -16.43 6.74 0.78
C ILE A 129 -17.51 5.87 1.46
N THR A 130 -17.27 4.56 1.58
CA THR A 130 -18.14 3.62 2.30
C THR A 130 -18.11 3.84 3.82
N GLY A 131 -17.16 4.65 4.32
CA GLY A 131 -16.93 4.89 5.74
C GLY A 131 -15.89 3.96 6.38
N PHE A 132 -15.49 2.89 5.68
CA PHE A 132 -14.37 2.04 6.11
C PHE A 132 -13.04 2.70 5.78
N GLU A 133 -12.07 2.56 6.67
CA GLU A 133 -10.69 2.98 6.44
C GLU A 133 -9.92 1.90 5.69
N LEU A 134 -8.90 2.29 4.91
CA LEU A 134 -8.10 1.34 4.13
C LEU A 134 -7.53 0.17 4.96
N PRO A 135 -7.03 0.38 6.20
CA PRO A 135 -6.59 -0.72 7.04
C PRO A 135 -7.72 -1.66 7.49
N GLU A 136 -8.94 -1.13 7.70
CA GLU A 136 -10.12 -1.94 8.03
C GLU A 136 -10.52 -2.80 6.83
N ILE A 137 -10.49 -2.21 5.62
CA ILE A 137 -10.76 -2.92 4.37
C ILE A 137 -9.74 -4.04 4.18
N ASP A 138 -8.43 -3.79 4.38
CA ASP A 138 -7.39 -4.81 4.31
C ASP A 138 -7.62 -5.95 5.30
N LEU A 139 -8.03 -5.64 6.55
CA LEU A 139 -8.37 -6.63 7.57
C LEU A 139 -9.57 -7.50 7.19
N ILE A 140 -10.57 -6.92 6.53
CA ILE A 140 -11.79 -7.62 6.12
C ILE A 140 -11.51 -8.50 4.90
N ILE A 141 -10.82 -7.95 3.88
CA ILE A 141 -10.55 -8.67 2.63
C ILE A 141 -9.50 -9.77 2.84
N ASN A 142 -8.39 -9.45 3.52
CA ASN A 142 -7.23 -10.32 3.68
C ASN A 142 -6.76 -10.43 5.15
N PRO A 143 -7.56 -11.01 6.05
CA PRO A 143 -7.19 -11.12 7.46
C PRO A 143 -5.90 -11.92 7.68
N GLU A 144 -5.59 -12.86 6.79
CA GLU A 144 -4.38 -13.70 6.87
C GLU A 144 -3.11 -12.91 6.56
N SER A 145 -3.14 -11.94 5.63
CA SER A 145 -1.97 -11.15 5.24
C SER A 145 -1.36 -10.39 6.42
N ILE A 146 -2.20 -9.88 7.33
CA ILE A 146 -1.75 -9.16 8.52
C ILE A 146 -1.18 -10.12 9.58
N GLN A 147 -1.72 -11.34 9.69
CA GLN A 147 -1.16 -12.37 10.56
C GLN A 147 0.16 -12.91 9.98
N GLU A 148 0.27 -13.08 8.67
CA GLU A 148 1.49 -13.49 7.98
C GLU A 148 2.62 -12.47 8.12
N ALA A 149 2.33 -11.18 8.00
CA ALA A 149 3.30 -10.12 8.24
C ALA A 149 3.88 -10.14 9.67
N LYS A 150 3.16 -10.72 10.64
CA LYS A 150 3.61 -10.88 12.03
C LYS A 150 4.41 -12.17 12.28
N ASP A 151 4.46 -13.11 11.34
CA ASP A 151 5.18 -14.39 11.50
C ASP A 151 6.41 -14.49 10.59
N PRO A 152 7.62 -14.13 11.09
CA PRO A 152 8.86 -14.20 10.32
C PRO A 152 9.24 -15.60 9.85
N LYS A 153 8.64 -16.66 10.42
CA LYS A 153 8.93 -18.06 10.01
C LYS A 153 8.39 -18.37 8.63
N LYS A 154 7.31 -17.71 8.22
CA LYS A 154 6.72 -17.88 6.89
C LYS A 154 7.60 -17.37 5.75
N ASP A 155 8.52 -16.43 5.99
CA ASP A 155 9.51 -16.01 4.99
C ASP A 155 10.43 -17.14 4.55
N ILE A 156 10.57 -18.14 5.40
CA ILE A 156 11.50 -19.26 5.23
C ILE A 156 10.83 -20.45 4.54
N GLU A 157 9.53 -20.67 4.77
CA GLU A 157 8.80 -21.86 4.27
C GLU A 157 8.50 -21.82 2.77
N ASP A 158 8.45 -20.64 2.16
CA ASP A 158 8.07 -20.48 0.74
C ASP A 158 9.11 -21.00 -0.26
N PHE A 159 10.31 -21.32 0.20
CA PHE A 159 11.41 -21.57 -0.72
C PHE A 159 11.83 -23.04 -0.83
N PHE A 160 11.48 -23.93 0.10
CA PHE A 160 12.44 -24.97 0.41
C PHE A 160 11.91 -26.37 0.59
N ASN A 161 12.00 -27.12 -0.47
CA ASN A 161 12.22 -28.57 -0.34
C ASN A 161 13.08 -29.20 -1.43
N THR A 162 13.88 -28.48 -2.22
CA THR A 162 14.76 -29.16 -3.19
C THR A 162 15.91 -28.28 -3.71
N THR A 163 17.04 -28.88 -4.04
CA THR A 163 18.02 -28.41 -5.04
C THR A 163 17.31 -28.27 -6.39
N VAL A 164 16.81 -27.07 -6.70
CA VAL A 164 15.97 -26.88 -7.89
C VAL A 164 16.83 -26.37 -9.03
N ASN A 165 16.80 -27.13 -10.13
CA ASN A 165 17.27 -26.63 -11.42
C ASN A 165 16.16 -25.75 -11.99
N ILE A 166 16.28 -24.40 -11.86
CA ILE A 166 15.31 -23.43 -12.37
C ILE A 166 15.47 -23.37 -13.91
N PRO A 167 14.38 -23.65 -14.67
CA PRO A 167 14.43 -23.59 -16.12
C PRO A 167 14.77 -22.17 -16.61
N LYS A 168 15.69 -22.06 -17.55
CA LYS A 168 15.98 -20.80 -18.23
C LYS A 168 14.88 -20.51 -19.27
N ARG A 169 14.10 -19.46 -19.04
CA ARG A 169 12.96 -19.07 -19.89
C ARG A 169 13.01 -17.60 -20.30
N VAL A 170 13.75 -16.79 -19.55
CA VAL A 170 13.76 -15.34 -19.71
C VAL A 170 14.96 -14.87 -20.52
N ASN A 171 14.72 -13.92 -21.40
CA ASN A 171 15.73 -13.15 -22.12
C ASN A 171 15.52 -11.66 -21.84
N THR A 172 16.58 -10.85 -22.01
CA THR A 172 16.48 -9.38 -21.94
C THR A 172 15.40 -8.88 -22.91
N GLY A 173 14.60 -7.91 -22.48
CA GLY A 173 13.46 -7.39 -23.23
C GLY A 173 12.16 -8.17 -23.06
N ASN A 174 12.17 -9.31 -22.37
CA ASN A 174 10.94 -10.06 -22.10
C ASN A 174 10.05 -9.37 -21.07
N LEU A 175 8.75 -9.26 -21.38
CA LEU A 175 7.69 -8.84 -20.47
C LEU A 175 6.81 -10.04 -20.13
N TRP A 176 6.73 -10.34 -18.84
CA TRP A 176 5.97 -11.47 -18.30
C TRP A 176 4.79 -11.01 -17.46
N GLN A 177 3.65 -11.71 -17.61
CA GLN A 177 2.46 -11.58 -16.78
C GLN A 177 2.43 -12.71 -15.73
N LEU A 178 2.33 -12.34 -14.46
CA LEU A 178 2.23 -13.24 -13.30
C LEU A 178 0.93 -12.94 -12.55
N GLY A 179 -0.19 -13.52 -12.99
CA GLY A 179 -1.51 -13.13 -12.47
C GLY A 179 -1.79 -11.65 -12.70
N LYS A 180 -1.90 -10.87 -11.64
CA LYS A 180 -2.07 -9.40 -11.68
C LYS A 180 -0.76 -8.60 -11.71
N HIS A 181 0.40 -9.28 -11.59
CA HIS A 181 1.72 -8.65 -11.59
C HIS A 181 2.35 -8.71 -12.98
N LYS A 182 3.35 -7.85 -13.21
CA LYS A 182 4.20 -7.89 -14.41
C LYS A 182 5.68 -7.85 -14.01
N LEU A 183 6.51 -8.55 -14.78
CA LEU A 183 7.96 -8.56 -14.69
C LEU A 183 8.55 -8.21 -16.04
N TYR A 184 9.43 -7.24 -16.08
CA TYR A 184 10.21 -6.89 -17.27
C TYR A 184 11.70 -7.17 -17.04
N CYS A 185 12.31 -7.92 -17.95
CA CYS A 185 13.75 -8.16 -17.93
C CYS A 185 14.46 -7.05 -18.68
N GLY A 186 15.03 -6.07 -17.94
CA GLY A 186 15.66 -4.91 -18.55
C GLY A 186 16.38 -4.01 -17.56
N ASN A 187 16.94 -2.91 -18.07
CA ASN A 187 17.73 -1.96 -17.28
C ASN A 187 16.81 -0.91 -16.60
N SER A 188 16.91 -0.80 -15.29
CA SER A 188 16.17 0.18 -14.48
C SER A 188 16.64 1.63 -14.65
N LEU A 189 17.77 1.87 -15.31
CA LEU A 189 18.25 3.20 -15.66
C LEU A 189 17.71 3.67 -17.02
N GLU A 190 16.95 2.85 -17.73
CA GLU A 190 16.38 3.17 -19.03
C GLU A 190 14.87 3.39 -18.93
N GLU A 191 14.42 4.55 -19.37
CA GLU A 191 12.99 4.90 -19.37
C GLU A 191 12.14 3.92 -20.20
N SER A 192 12.73 3.32 -21.25
CA SER A 192 12.11 2.29 -22.09
C SER A 192 11.60 1.10 -21.28
N SER A 193 12.33 0.69 -20.22
CA SER A 193 11.95 -0.40 -19.32
C SER A 193 10.67 -0.08 -18.55
N TYR A 194 10.54 1.15 -18.04
CA TYR A 194 9.33 1.60 -17.33
C TYR A 194 8.13 1.71 -18.29
N LYS A 195 8.33 2.26 -19.50
CA LYS A 195 7.27 2.33 -20.52
C LYS A 195 6.76 0.94 -20.90
N ALA A 196 7.67 0.00 -21.12
CA ALA A 196 7.30 -1.38 -21.46
C ALA A 196 6.53 -2.08 -20.34
N LEU A 197 6.94 -1.85 -19.05
CA LEU A 197 6.37 -2.49 -17.89
C LEU A 197 5.02 -1.88 -17.47
N LEU A 198 4.96 -0.55 -17.41
CA LEU A 198 3.86 0.21 -16.81
C LEU A 198 2.86 0.73 -17.85
N GLY A 199 3.32 1.10 -19.09
CA GLY A 199 2.49 1.88 -20.00
C GLY A 199 2.11 3.22 -19.36
N GLU A 200 0.82 3.47 -19.19
CA GLU A 200 0.28 4.68 -18.54
C GLU A 200 0.02 4.51 -17.04
N GLU A 201 0.25 3.30 -16.46
CA GLU A 201 0.03 3.06 -15.04
C GLU A 201 1.08 3.80 -14.19
N GLN A 202 0.66 4.29 -13.01
CA GLN A 202 1.55 4.92 -12.03
C GLN A 202 1.52 4.17 -10.70
N ALA A 203 2.71 4.02 -10.10
CA ALA A 203 2.84 3.33 -8.82
C ALA A 203 2.40 4.21 -7.65
N GLN A 204 1.69 3.62 -6.68
CA GLN A 204 1.30 4.28 -5.42
C GLN A 204 2.37 4.14 -4.35
N VAL A 205 3.21 3.13 -4.44
CA VAL A 205 4.33 2.89 -3.54
C VAL A 205 5.49 2.25 -4.28
N ILE A 206 6.70 2.63 -3.92
CA ILE A 206 7.93 2.03 -4.39
C ILE A 206 8.62 1.34 -3.22
N PHE A 207 9.07 0.12 -3.42
CA PHE A 207 10.00 -0.56 -2.53
C PHE A 207 11.18 -1.04 -3.36
N SER A 208 12.35 -0.45 -3.17
CA SER A 208 13.49 -0.61 -4.06
C SER A 208 14.75 -0.94 -3.27
N ASP A 209 15.53 -1.89 -3.77
CA ASP A 209 16.79 -2.35 -3.20
C ASP A 209 17.91 -2.23 -4.23
N PRO A 210 18.38 -1.00 -4.53
CA PRO A 210 19.44 -0.79 -5.52
C PRO A 210 20.75 -1.45 -5.08
N PRO A 211 21.65 -1.78 -6.02
CA PRO A 211 22.97 -2.31 -5.68
C PRO A 211 23.74 -1.31 -4.81
N TYR A 212 24.49 -1.83 -3.80
CA TYR A 212 25.12 -0.99 -2.78
C TYR A 212 26.54 -0.54 -3.10
N ASN A 213 27.00 -0.70 -4.33
CA ASN A 213 28.39 -0.37 -4.74
C ASN A 213 29.45 -0.97 -3.79
N VAL A 214 29.26 -2.21 -3.32
CA VAL A 214 30.16 -2.90 -2.40
C VAL A 214 30.73 -4.15 -3.07
N LYS A 215 32.08 -4.29 -3.09
CA LYS A 215 32.75 -5.47 -3.66
C LYS A 215 32.26 -6.77 -3.01
N ILE A 216 31.74 -7.71 -3.80
CA ILE A 216 31.23 -9.01 -3.32
C ILE A 216 32.34 -9.83 -2.67
N SER A 217 33.59 -9.71 -3.16
CA SER A 217 34.78 -10.36 -2.58
C SER A 217 35.03 -10.02 -1.11
N GLY A 218 34.48 -8.89 -0.61
CA GLY A 218 34.52 -8.49 0.80
C GLY A 218 33.36 -9.05 1.65
N ILE A 219 32.35 -9.61 1.02
CA ILE A 219 31.09 -10.03 1.70
C ILE A 219 31.00 -11.56 1.84
N THR A 220 31.52 -12.33 0.89
CA THR A 220 31.44 -13.82 0.92
C THR A 220 32.77 -14.45 0.54
N LYS A 221 33.17 -15.52 1.28
CA LYS A 221 34.31 -16.37 0.94
C LYS A 221 34.00 -17.45 -0.12
N GLN A 222 32.82 -17.40 -0.76
CA GLN A 222 32.43 -18.43 -1.73
C GLN A 222 32.64 -17.93 -3.17
N PRO A 223 33.45 -18.63 -3.98
CA PRO A 223 33.83 -18.21 -5.34
C PRO A 223 32.77 -18.47 -6.42
N GLN A 224 31.52 -18.74 -6.05
CA GLN A 224 30.46 -19.20 -6.97
C GLN A 224 29.46 -18.09 -7.41
N HIS A 225 29.57 -16.87 -6.90
CA HIS A 225 28.76 -15.77 -7.40
C HIS A 225 29.56 -14.96 -8.41
N THR A 226 29.12 -14.97 -9.67
CA THR A 226 29.50 -13.94 -10.63
C THR A 226 29.12 -12.59 -10.04
N GLU A 227 30.05 -11.62 -10.13
CA GLU A 227 29.77 -10.22 -9.77
C GLU A 227 28.49 -9.76 -10.48
N PHE A 228 27.72 -8.89 -9.83
CA PHE A 228 26.56 -8.29 -10.48
C PHE A 228 27.02 -7.63 -11.78
N ALA A 229 26.20 -7.72 -12.84
CA ALA A 229 26.53 -7.15 -14.15
C ALA A 229 26.69 -5.63 -14.11
N GLN A 230 26.27 -4.98 -13.03
CA GLN A 230 26.44 -3.56 -12.75
C GLN A 230 26.84 -3.39 -11.27
N GLU A 231 27.94 -2.67 -11.00
CA GLU A 231 28.20 -1.94 -9.75
C GLU A 231 28.68 -2.75 -8.54
N SER A 232 29.72 -3.56 -8.74
CA SER A 232 30.40 -4.30 -7.68
C SER A 232 31.54 -3.51 -7.01
N GLY A 233 31.29 -2.26 -6.59
CA GLY A 233 32.25 -1.44 -5.83
C GLY A 233 33.31 -0.76 -6.72
N GLU A 234 32.95 -0.44 -7.96
CA GLU A 234 33.84 0.20 -8.95
C GLU A 234 33.50 1.69 -9.15
N MET A 235 32.30 2.14 -8.74
CA MET A 235 31.88 3.54 -8.88
C MET A 235 32.54 4.42 -7.82
N THR A 236 32.96 5.60 -8.24
CA THR A 236 33.24 6.72 -7.33
C THR A 236 31.95 7.19 -6.65
N ASN A 237 32.10 7.97 -5.57
CA ASN A 237 30.91 8.51 -4.85
C ASN A 237 30.01 9.33 -5.77
N ASP A 238 30.58 10.17 -6.65
CA ASP A 238 29.80 11.01 -7.56
C ASP A 238 29.08 10.18 -8.65
N GLU A 239 29.73 9.17 -9.19
CA GLU A 239 29.12 8.22 -10.14
C GLU A 239 27.96 7.46 -9.46
N PHE A 240 28.14 7.03 -8.20
CA PHE A 240 27.11 6.32 -7.48
C PHE A 240 25.93 7.23 -7.12
N ILE A 241 26.17 8.50 -6.74
CA ILE A 241 25.11 9.50 -6.57
C ILE A 241 24.33 9.69 -7.88
N SER A 242 25.03 9.81 -9.02
CA SER A 242 24.40 9.97 -10.34
C SER A 242 23.55 8.76 -10.72
N PHE A 243 24.04 7.55 -10.46
CA PHE A 243 23.32 6.30 -10.65
C PHE A 243 22.02 6.27 -9.85
N LEU A 244 22.09 6.48 -8.52
CA LEU A 244 20.92 6.51 -7.64
C LEU A 244 19.93 7.59 -8.05
N LYS A 245 20.43 8.78 -8.41
CA LYS A 245 19.59 9.89 -8.87
C LYS A 245 18.81 9.53 -10.11
N THR A 246 19.46 8.94 -11.12
CA THR A 246 18.79 8.49 -12.36
C THR A 246 17.68 7.49 -12.08
N ALA A 247 17.95 6.49 -11.23
CA ALA A 247 16.93 5.51 -10.83
C ALA A 247 15.75 6.18 -10.11
N PHE A 248 16.02 7.05 -9.14
CA PHE A 248 15.01 7.75 -8.35
C PHE A 248 14.16 8.71 -9.20
N GLU A 249 14.77 9.41 -10.18
CA GLU A 249 14.04 10.25 -11.12
C GLU A 249 13.04 9.44 -11.97
N LEU A 250 13.44 8.27 -12.43
CA LEU A 250 12.56 7.37 -13.18
C LEU A 250 11.46 6.79 -12.28
N GLU A 251 11.79 6.29 -11.10
CA GLU A 251 10.79 5.82 -10.14
C GLU A 251 9.79 6.92 -9.77
N ALA A 252 10.27 8.14 -9.53
CA ALA A 252 9.40 9.30 -9.24
C ALA A 252 8.52 9.66 -10.44
N LYS A 253 9.05 9.62 -11.67
CA LYS A 253 8.29 9.89 -12.88
C LYS A 253 7.11 8.94 -13.06
N TYR A 254 7.29 7.66 -12.74
CA TYR A 254 6.29 6.60 -12.90
C TYR A 254 5.49 6.30 -11.63
N SER A 255 5.43 7.25 -10.69
CA SER A 255 4.63 7.15 -9.48
C SER A 255 3.70 8.35 -9.30
N VAL A 256 2.63 8.16 -8.51
CA VAL A 256 1.64 9.23 -8.24
C VAL A 256 2.20 10.27 -7.28
N GLU A 257 1.61 11.47 -7.27
CA GLU A 257 1.88 12.48 -6.25
C GLU A 257 1.48 11.96 -4.85
N GLY A 258 2.35 12.19 -3.85
CA GLY A 258 2.15 11.68 -2.50
C GLY A 258 2.62 10.24 -2.30
N SER A 259 3.14 9.55 -3.33
CA SER A 259 3.67 8.19 -3.21
C SER A 259 4.84 8.12 -2.22
N ILE A 260 4.91 6.99 -1.50
CA ILE A 260 6.03 6.68 -0.59
C ILE A 260 7.02 5.79 -1.30
N HIS A 261 8.29 6.16 -1.20
CA HIS A 261 9.42 5.44 -1.77
C HIS A 261 10.31 4.92 -0.64
N TYR A 262 10.31 3.61 -0.44
CA TYR A 262 11.23 2.90 0.44
C TYR A 262 12.48 2.53 -0.34
N GLN A 263 13.62 3.14 0.02
CA GLN A 263 14.91 2.90 -0.62
C GLN A 263 15.87 2.25 0.37
N CYS A 264 16.26 1.02 0.09
CA CYS A 264 17.21 0.28 0.94
C CYS A 264 18.66 0.73 0.68
N MET A 265 19.49 0.76 1.73
CA MET A 265 20.92 1.06 1.60
C MET A 265 21.72 0.57 2.79
N ASP A 266 22.99 0.19 2.52
CA ASP A 266 24.01 -0.06 3.54
C ASP A 266 24.50 1.26 4.18
N TRP A 267 24.92 1.21 5.43
CA TRP A 267 25.38 2.37 6.19
C TRP A 267 26.58 3.11 5.57
N ARG A 268 27.39 2.42 4.75
CA ARG A 268 28.58 2.99 4.10
C ARG A 268 28.21 4.06 3.06
N HIS A 269 27.03 3.95 2.45
CA HIS A 269 26.56 4.82 1.39
C HIS A 269 25.39 5.72 1.82
N LEU A 270 25.34 6.04 3.13
CA LEU A 270 24.38 6.97 3.72
C LEU A 270 24.41 8.35 3.05
N TYR A 271 25.59 8.86 2.75
CA TYR A 271 25.76 10.17 2.13
C TYR A 271 25.24 10.19 0.69
N GLU A 272 25.58 9.18 -0.09
CA GLU A 272 25.24 9.08 -1.50
C GLU A 272 23.72 8.97 -1.70
N ILE A 273 23.04 8.10 -0.94
CA ILE A 273 21.58 7.95 -1.04
C ILE A 273 20.85 9.20 -0.57
N LEU A 274 21.31 9.88 0.48
CA LEU A 274 20.73 11.13 0.94
C LEU A 274 20.93 12.24 -0.09
N SER A 275 22.09 12.33 -0.71
CA SER A 275 22.39 13.33 -1.74
C SER A 275 21.49 13.14 -2.97
N ALA A 276 21.39 11.91 -3.47
CA ALA A 276 20.51 11.56 -4.58
C ALA A 276 19.02 11.79 -4.22
N GLY A 277 18.57 11.27 -3.09
CA GLY A 277 17.18 11.37 -2.67
C GLY A 277 16.70 12.81 -2.46
N ARG A 278 17.51 13.67 -1.83
CA ARG A 278 17.19 15.08 -1.62
C ARG A 278 17.11 15.89 -2.92
N SER A 279 17.76 15.43 -3.99
CA SER A 279 17.69 16.09 -5.29
C SER A 279 16.40 15.74 -6.08
N VAL A 280 15.72 14.65 -5.72
CA VAL A 280 14.57 14.11 -6.46
C VAL A 280 13.26 14.23 -5.66
N TYR A 281 13.29 13.85 -4.39
CA TYR A 281 12.08 13.77 -3.57
C TYR A 281 11.79 15.05 -2.81
N ALA A 282 10.52 15.35 -2.59
CA ALA A 282 10.09 16.53 -1.87
C ALA A 282 10.45 16.48 -0.38
N SER A 283 10.46 15.30 0.23
CA SER A 283 10.81 15.14 1.64
C SER A 283 11.32 13.74 1.98
N LEU A 284 12.23 13.69 2.96
CA LEU A 284 12.60 12.49 3.69
C LEU A 284 11.71 12.43 4.94
N LEU A 285 10.79 11.47 5.02
CA LEU A 285 9.87 11.34 6.15
C LEU A 285 10.52 10.64 7.34
N ASN A 286 11.34 9.60 7.08
CA ASN A 286 12.03 8.84 8.12
C ASN A 286 13.21 8.06 7.54
N ILE A 287 14.06 7.56 8.44
CA ILE A 287 15.05 6.52 8.16
C ILE A 287 14.73 5.36 9.11
N CYS A 288 14.25 4.26 8.54
CA CYS A 288 13.98 3.04 9.28
C CYS A 288 15.23 2.18 9.34
N ILE A 289 15.44 1.51 10.47
CA ILE A 289 16.57 0.61 10.71
C ILE A 289 16.04 -0.82 10.67
N TRP A 290 16.41 -1.58 9.64
CA TRP A 290 16.15 -3.01 9.63
C TRP A 290 17.18 -3.73 10.50
N ASP A 291 16.81 -4.10 11.72
CA ASP A 291 17.57 -4.95 12.62
C ASP A 291 17.40 -6.42 12.22
N LYS A 292 18.48 -7.02 11.74
CA LYS A 292 18.52 -8.42 11.26
C LYS A 292 18.66 -9.45 12.39
N GLY A 293 18.79 -8.98 13.64
CA GLY A 293 18.94 -9.83 14.83
C GLY A 293 20.33 -10.44 15.00
N ASN A 294 21.11 -10.61 13.92
CA ASN A 294 22.44 -11.21 13.95
C ASN A 294 23.45 -10.30 13.27
N GLY A 295 24.57 -10.02 13.95
CA GLY A 295 25.67 -9.25 13.39
C GLY A 295 26.38 -9.99 12.27
N GLY A 296 26.53 -9.34 11.12
CA GLY A 296 27.35 -9.77 10.00
C GLY A 296 28.87 -9.67 10.30
N MET A 297 29.69 -9.66 9.25
CA MET A 297 31.13 -9.40 9.39
C MET A 297 31.38 -7.91 9.63
N GLY A 298 32.46 -7.58 10.35
CA GLY A 298 32.88 -6.21 10.62
C GLY A 298 34.27 -6.19 11.27
N SER A 299 35.02 -5.11 11.05
CA SER A 299 36.38 -4.97 11.62
C SER A 299 36.33 -4.44 13.07
N LEU A 300 35.62 -3.37 13.34
CA LEU A 300 35.45 -2.80 14.68
C LEU A 300 34.10 -3.21 15.30
N TYR A 301 33.00 -2.88 14.62
CA TYR A 301 31.68 -3.32 15.01
C TYR A 301 31.07 -4.22 13.94
N ARG A 302 30.34 -5.25 14.36
CA ARG A 302 29.63 -6.14 13.46
C ARG A 302 28.35 -5.45 12.96
N SER A 303 28.18 -5.37 11.64
CA SER A 303 27.00 -4.77 11.03
C SER A 303 25.79 -5.68 11.23
N GLN A 304 24.78 -5.22 11.99
CA GLN A 304 23.55 -5.97 12.30
C GLN A 304 22.34 -5.39 11.59
N HIS A 305 22.47 -4.26 10.92
CA HIS A 305 21.37 -3.54 10.34
C HIS A 305 21.60 -3.13 8.90
N GLU A 306 20.53 -2.77 8.23
CA GLU A 306 20.48 -1.97 7.00
C GLU A 306 19.51 -0.81 7.21
N PHE A 307 19.64 0.23 6.40
CA PHE A 307 18.74 1.35 6.38
C PHE A 307 17.65 1.18 5.33
N VAL A 308 16.45 1.69 5.63
CA VAL A 308 15.35 1.89 4.68
C VAL A 308 14.95 3.36 4.75
N PHE A 309 15.32 4.12 3.74
CA PHE A 309 14.96 5.53 3.63
C PHE A 309 13.52 5.66 3.14
N VAL A 310 12.74 6.46 3.85
CA VAL A 310 11.33 6.69 3.55
C VAL A 310 11.19 8.08 2.93
N PHE A 311 11.25 8.14 1.61
CA PHE A 311 11.05 9.38 0.86
C PHE A 311 9.60 9.54 0.42
N LYS A 312 9.19 10.79 0.18
CA LYS A 312 7.87 11.13 -0.37
C LYS A 312 8.05 11.94 -1.65
N LYS A 313 7.34 11.54 -2.70
CA LYS A 313 7.24 12.31 -3.94
C LYS A 313 6.21 13.43 -3.78
N GLY A 314 6.58 14.63 -4.21
CA GLY A 314 5.71 15.79 -4.35
C GLY A 314 5.06 16.24 -3.04
N ASN A 315 4.06 17.13 -3.14
CA ASN A 315 3.46 17.80 -1.99
C ASN A 315 2.10 17.22 -1.57
N ALA A 316 1.49 16.34 -2.37
CA ALA A 316 0.23 15.71 -2.02
C ALA A 316 0.35 14.88 -0.73
N SER A 317 -0.77 14.66 -0.05
CA SER A 317 -0.83 13.80 1.13
C SER A 317 -0.53 12.35 0.73
N HIS A 318 0.23 11.65 1.56
CA HIS A 318 0.46 10.20 1.41
C HIS A 318 -0.59 9.40 2.18
N ILE A 319 -0.80 8.17 1.78
CA ILE A 319 -1.59 7.21 2.55
C ILE A 319 -0.81 6.86 3.83
N ASN A 320 -1.47 6.96 4.99
CA ASN A 320 -0.91 6.60 6.29
C ASN A 320 -1.87 5.66 7.03
N ASN A 321 -1.63 4.37 6.91
CA ASN A 321 -2.42 3.32 7.54
C ASN A 321 -1.95 2.99 8.98
N ILE A 322 -0.92 3.67 9.48
CA ILE A 322 -0.38 3.47 10.84
C ILE A 322 -1.19 4.28 11.85
N GLU A 323 -1.42 5.57 11.58
CA GLU A 323 -2.16 6.53 12.41
C GLU A 323 -1.91 6.35 13.92
N LEU A 324 -0.63 6.19 14.31
CA LEU A 324 -0.20 5.96 15.70
C LEU A 324 -0.89 4.75 16.37
N GLY A 325 -1.24 3.74 15.59
CA GLY A 325 -1.83 2.49 16.11
C GLY A 325 -3.36 2.48 16.20
N VAL A 326 -4.06 3.49 15.71
CA VAL A 326 -5.53 3.55 15.70
C VAL A 326 -6.16 2.30 15.03
N HIS A 327 -5.53 1.79 13.98
CA HIS A 327 -5.99 0.60 13.25
C HIS A 327 -5.22 -0.68 13.65
N GLY A 328 -4.64 -0.72 14.86
CA GLY A 328 -3.88 -1.87 15.36
C GLY A 328 -2.49 -2.06 14.72
N ARG A 329 -2.04 -1.14 13.86
CA ARG A 329 -0.70 -1.13 13.26
C ARG A 329 0.22 -0.18 14.02
N TYR A 330 0.78 -0.66 15.12
CA TYR A 330 1.73 0.11 15.92
C TYR A 330 3.15 -0.12 15.39
N ARG A 331 3.69 0.85 14.66
CA ARG A 331 5.00 0.75 13.98
C ARG A 331 5.98 1.77 14.54
N THR A 332 7.23 1.34 14.67
CA THR A 332 8.37 2.22 14.97
C THR A 332 9.35 2.21 13.79
N ASN A 333 10.33 3.08 13.81
CA ASN A 333 11.38 3.10 12.79
C ASN A 333 12.52 2.09 13.05
N VAL A 334 12.40 1.22 14.04
CA VAL A 334 13.29 0.06 14.23
C VAL A 334 12.51 -1.20 13.85
N TRP A 335 12.88 -1.78 12.72
CA TRP A 335 12.21 -2.91 12.10
C TRP A 335 12.95 -4.21 12.42
N LYS A 336 12.37 -5.07 13.24
CA LYS A 336 12.97 -6.33 13.67
C LYS A 336 12.46 -7.48 12.79
N TYR A 337 13.24 -7.83 11.78
CA TYR A 337 12.97 -8.96 10.90
C TYR A 337 14.24 -9.79 10.76
N PRO A 338 14.19 -11.13 10.89
CA PRO A 338 15.38 -11.96 10.80
C PRO A 338 16.04 -11.82 9.44
N GLY A 339 17.36 -11.60 9.44
CA GLY A 339 18.16 -11.64 8.22
C GLY A 339 18.29 -13.09 7.71
N MET A 340 18.40 -13.25 6.38
CA MET A 340 18.45 -14.55 5.70
C MET A 340 19.65 -15.45 6.08
N ARG A 341 20.63 -14.96 6.83
CA ARG A 341 21.80 -15.73 7.30
C ARG A 341 21.59 -16.38 8.68
N ALA A 342 20.42 -16.28 9.28
CA ALA A 342 20.12 -17.01 10.50
C ALA A 342 20.23 -18.53 10.24
N SER A 343 20.87 -19.23 11.11
CA SER A 343 21.31 -20.62 11.23
C SER A 343 20.46 -21.78 10.63
N ASN A 344 19.57 -21.52 9.72
CA ASN A 344 18.68 -22.51 9.08
C ASN A 344 19.31 -23.04 7.76
N PRO A 345 19.37 -24.36 7.51
CA PRO A 345 19.83 -24.93 6.25
C PRO A 345 19.16 -24.36 5.00
N GLN A 346 17.91 -23.92 5.14
CA GLN A 346 17.07 -23.37 4.09
C GLN A 346 17.53 -21.96 3.67
N SER A 347 17.95 -21.12 4.59
CA SER A 347 18.53 -19.79 4.28
C SER A 347 19.83 -19.87 3.48
N LYS A 348 20.58 -20.98 3.59
CA LYS A 348 21.80 -21.22 2.81
C LYS A 348 21.52 -21.46 1.33
N ILE A 349 20.35 -22.02 0.99
CA ILE A 349 19.96 -22.27 -0.40
C ILE A 349 19.56 -20.97 -1.08
N LEU A 350 18.83 -20.08 -0.38
CA LEU A 350 18.52 -18.73 -0.88
C LEU A 350 19.74 -17.87 -1.11
N ALA A 351 20.67 -17.90 -0.17
CA ALA A 351 21.92 -17.17 -0.32
C ALA A 351 22.76 -17.69 -1.51
N LYS A 352 22.49 -18.90 -2.01
CA LYS A 352 23.07 -19.43 -3.26
C LYS A 352 22.35 -18.92 -4.51
N LEU A 353 21.07 -18.62 -4.42
CA LEU A 353 20.26 -18.15 -5.55
C LEU A 353 20.40 -16.63 -5.73
N HIS A 354 20.50 -15.87 -4.63
CA HIS A 354 20.70 -14.43 -4.65
C HIS A 354 21.45 -13.98 -3.37
N PRO A 355 22.50 -13.15 -3.46
CA PRO A 355 23.34 -12.81 -2.30
C PRO A 355 22.67 -11.91 -1.25
N THR A 356 21.61 -11.16 -1.63
CA THR A 356 20.94 -10.19 -0.76
C THR A 356 19.42 -10.30 -0.86
N VAL A 357 18.83 -11.35 -0.24
CA VAL A 357 17.36 -11.50 -0.22
C VAL A 357 16.77 -10.71 0.95
N LYS A 358 15.81 -9.82 0.67
CA LYS A 358 15.06 -9.08 1.69
C LYS A 358 13.95 -9.95 2.32
N ALA A 359 13.67 -9.71 3.59
CA ALA A 359 12.57 -10.37 4.30
C ALA A 359 11.22 -9.96 3.68
N THR A 360 10.47 -10.92 3.16
CA THR A 360 9.17 -10.65 2.53
C THR A 360 8.17 -10.03 3.51
N THR A 361 8.16 -10.48 4.78
CA THR A 361 7.30 -9.94 5.83
C THR A 361 7.59 -8.47 6.14
N MET A 362 8.85 -8.04 6.07
CA MET A 362 9.22 -6.63 6.20
C MET A 362 8.61 -5.78 5.07
N ILE A 363 8.69 -6.28 3.84
CA ILE A 363 8.12 -5.57 2.69
C ILE A 363 6.59 -5.56 2.79
N MET A 364 5.95 -6.68 3.17
CA MET A 364 4.50 -6.75 3.41
C MET A 364 4.05 -5.64 4.37
N ASP A 365 4.72 -5.51 5.51
CA ASP A 365 4.40 -4.46 6.48
C ASP A 365 4.57 -3.05 5.89
N ALA A 366 5.65 -2.79 5.14
CA ALA A 366 5.87 -1.50 4.50
C ALA A 366 4.76 -1.17 3.48
N LEU A 367 4.33 -2.16 2.68
CA LEU A 367 3.23 -1.98 1.73
C LEU A 367 1.90 -1.70 2.44
N LEU A 368 1.60 -2.44 3.51
CA LEU A 368 0.39 -2.25 4.31
C LEU A 368 0.37 -0.88 5.01
N ASP A 369 1.53 -0.34 5.38
CA ASP A 369 1.66 0.93 6.09
C ASP A 369 1.23 2.14 5.22
N CYS A 370 1.37 2.07 3.88
CA CYS A 370 1.23 3.26 3.02
C CYS A 370 0.54 3.01 1.67
N SER A 371 -0.17 1.91 1.50
CA SER A 371 -0.91 1.64 0.26
C SER A 371 -2.29 1.04 0.51
N ALA A 372 -3.19 1.22 -0.45
CA ALA A 372 -4.50 0.59 -0.47
C ALA A 372 -4.42 -0.86 -0.96
N ASN A 373 -5.50 -1.61 -0.75
CA ASN A 373 -5.71 -2.89 -1.43
C ASN A 373 -5.68 -2.66 -2.95
N ASN A 374 -5.17 -3.63 -3.71
CA ASN A 374 -4.98 -3.55 -5.16
C ASN A 374 -4.05 -2.42 -5.67
N ALA A 375 -3.38 -1.69 -4.78
CA ALA A 375 -2.43 -0.64 -5.13
C ALA A 375 -1.29 -1.16 -6.02
N LEU A 376 -0.78 -0.28 -6.89
CA LEU A 376 0.37 -0.60 -7.73
C LEU A 376 1.67 -0.36 -6.97
N VAL A 377 2.50 -1.40 -6.88
CA VAL A 377 3.84 -1.38 -6.27
C VAL A 377 4.88 -1.49 -7.38
N LEU A 378 5.84 -0.58 -7.41
CA LEU A 378 6.98 -0.64 -8.32
C LEU A 378 8.25 -1.02 -7.56
N ASP A 379 9.02 -1.93 -8.14
CA ASP A 379 10.38 -2.27 -7.70
C ASP A 379 11.28 -2.30 -8.94
N ALA A 380 12.21 -1.36 -9.00
CA ALA A 380 13.12 -1.21 -10.14
C ALA A 380 14.34 -2.14 -10.08
N PHE A 381 14.54 -2.86 -8.95
CA PHE A 381 15.68 -3.77 -8.73
C PHE A 381 15.17 -5.08 -8.12
N GLY A 382 14.42 -5.84 -8.92
CA GLY A 382 13.62 -7.00 -8.48
C GLY A 382 14.37 -8.09 -7.75
N GLY A 383 15.64 -8.32 -8.09
CA GLY A 383 16.50 -9.31 -7.46
C GLY A 383 15.84 -10.68 -7.42
N SER A 384 15.59 -11.20 -6.21
CA SER A 384 14.90 -12.47 -6.03
C SER A 384 13.37 -12.40 -6.07
N GLY A 385 12.77 -11.19 -6.20
CA GLY A 385 11.32 -10.97 -6.30
C GLY A 385 10.58 -10.93 -4.96
N SER A 386 11.26 -10.57 -3.87
CA SER A 386 10.60 -10.47 -2.55
C SER A 386 9.47 -9.47 -2.54
N THR A 387 9.59 -8.36 -3.27
CA THR A 387 8.54 -7.34 -3.43
C THR A 387 7.32 -7.91 -4.16
N LEU A 388 7.50 -8.73 -5.19
CA LEU A 388 6.40 -9.37 -5.91
C LEU A 388 5.64 -10.35 -5.00
N ILE A 389 6.36 -11.15 -4.22
CA ILE A 389 5.75 -12.09 -3.27
C ILE A 389 4.98 -11.32 -2.16
N ALA A 390 5.56 -10.24 -1.65
CA ALA A 390 4.89 -9.37 -0.69
C ALA A 390 3.60 -8.76 -1.27
N ALA A 391 3.64 -8.30 -2.51
CA ALA A 391 2.47 -7.75 -3.21
C ALA A 391 1.38 -8.80 -3.45
N GLU A 392 1.73 -10.04 -3.85
CA GLU A 392 0.78 -11.16 -3.99
C GLU A 392 0.06 -11.41 -2.66
N ARG A 393 0.81 -11.57 -1.55
CA ARG A 393 0.28 -11.89 -0.23
C ARG A 393 -0.56 -10.77 0.39
N THR A 394 -0.27 -9.53 0.05
CA THR A 394 -1.01 -8.36 0.58
C THR A 394 -2.09 -7.85 -0.38
N ASN A 395 -2.38 -8.59 -1.43
CA ASN A 395 -3.32 -8.22 -2.49
C ASN A 395 -2.99 -6.88 -3.18
N ARG A 396 -1.70 -6.58 -3.37
CA ARG A 396 -1.21 -5.46 -4.20
C ARG A 396 -0.81 -5.97 -5.58
N ARG A 397 -0.63 -5.07 -6.56
CA ARG A 397 -0.17 -5.38 -7.93
C ARG A 397 1.29 -4.96 -8.07
N ALA A 398 2.19 -5.89 -8.33
CA ALA A 398 3.60 -5.58 -8.53
C ALA A 398 3.94 -5.29 -10.00
N ARG A 399 4.86 -4.35 -10.21
CA ARG A 399 5.57 -4.06 -11.44
C ARG A 399 7.06 -4.11 -11.12
N ILE A 400 7.74 -5.10 -11.68
CA ILE A 400 9.13 -5.41 -11.35
C ILE A 400 10.01 -5.24 -12.57
N ILE A 401 11.12 -4.52 -12.42
CA ILE A 401 12.23 -4.52 -13.38
C ILE A 401 13.38 -5.32 -12.77
N GLU A 402 13.96 -6.22 -13.53
CA GLU A 402 15.16 -6.97 -13.15
C GLU A 402 16.09 -7.09 -14.35
N LEU A 403 17.35 -6.76 -14.17
CA LEU A 403 18.35 -6.71 -15.24
C LEU A 403 18.73 -8.12 -15.70
N GLU A 404 18.95 -9.03 -14.76
CA GLU A 404 19.52 -10.33 -15.01
C GLU A 404 18.46 -11.39 -15.33
N PRO A 405 18.48 -12.00 -16.53
CA PRO A 405 17.52 -13.05 -16.91
C PRO A 405 17.44 -14.20 -15.91
N LYS A 406 18.55 -14.58 -15.30
CA LYS A 406 18.61 -15.64 -14.29
C LYS A 406 17.78 -15.32 -13.04
N TYR A 407 17.76 -14.06 -12.60
CA TYR A 407 16.95 -13.64 -11.46
C TYR A 407 15.47 -13.47 -11.85
N CYS A 408 15.21 -13.06 -13.07
CA CYS A 408 13.84 -13.12 -13.61
C CYS A 408 13.28 -14.54 -13.57
N ASP A 409 14.06 -15.57 -13.97
CA ASP A 409 13.66 -16.98 -13.87
C ASP A 409 13.37 -17.38 -12.41
N VAL A 410 14.14 -16.88 -11.43
CA VAL A 410 13.89 -17.09 -10.00
C VAL A 410 12.55 -16.48 -9.59
N ILE A 411 12.25 -15.23 -10.01
CA ILE A 411 11.00 -14.55 -9.73
C ILE A 411 9.80 -15.34 -10.28
N LEU A 412 9.88 -15.78 -11.54
CA LEU A 412 8.82 -16.60 -12.16
C LEU A 412 8.60 -17.89 -11.37
N TYR A 413 9.68 -18.59 -11.03
CA TYR A 413 9.63 -19.84 -10.29
C TYR A 413 9.00 -19.65 -8.91
N ARG A 414 9.41 -18.63 -8.15
CA ARG A 414 8.87 -18.33 -6.82
C ARG A 414 7.36 -18.09 -6.85
N TRP A 415 6.92 -17.23 -7.78
CA TRP A 415 5.50 -16.92 -7.90
C TRP A 415 4.66 -18.11 -8.35
N GLU A 416 5.15 -18.88 -9.34
CA GLU A 416 4.47 -20.10 -9.80
C GLU A 416 4.34 -21.13 -8.67
N LYS A 417 5.38 -21.26 -7.84
CA LYS A 417 5.38 -22.16 -6.70
C LYS A 417 4.40 -21.73 -5.62
N LEU A 418 4.37 -20.44 -5.31
CA LEU A 418 3.48 -19.87 -4.29
C LEU A 418 2.01 -20.00 -4.70
N THR A 419 1.69 -19.70 -5.96
CA THR A 419 0.29 -19.55 -6.40
C THR A 419 -0.27 -20.79 -7.08
N GLY A 420 0.59 -21.74 -7.52
CA GLY A 420 0.21 -22.87 -8.37
C GLY A 420 -0.14 -22.48 -9.82
N LYS A 421 -0.09 -21.17 -10.16
CA LYS A 421 -0.40 -20.65 -11.48
C LYS A 421 0.85 -20.65 -12.38
N LYS A 422 0.67 -20.38 -13.70
CA LYS A 422 1.76 -20.27 -14.66
C LYS A 422 1.91 -18.83 -15.15
N ALA A 423 3.15 -18.32 -15.17
CA ALA A 423 3.48 -17.06 -15.79
C ALA A 423 3.34 -17.14 -17.32
N LYS A 424 2.95 -16.02 -17.95
CA LYS A 424 2.76 -15.90 -19.40
C LYS A 424 3.69 -14.84 -19.98
N LEU A 425 4.42 -15.16 -21.04
CA LEU A 425 5.19 -14.19 -21.81
C LEU A 425 4.22 -13.34 -22.64
N LEU A 426 4.30 -12.00 -22.53
CA LEU A 426 3.42 -11.06 -23.23
C LEU A 426 3.99 -10.58 -24.57
N ASN A 427 5.32 -10.37 -24.62
CA ASN A 427 6.01 -9.99 -25.86
C ASN A 427 6.91 -11.15 -26.31
N GLN A 428 6.43 -11.94 -27.26
CA GLN A 428 7.35 -12.75 -28.08
C GLN A 428 7.98 -11.78 -29.08
N GLU A 429 9.30 -11.76 -29.19
CA GLU A 429 9.94 -11.12 -30.35
C GLU A 429 9.29 -11.69 -31.60
N GLY A 430 8.53 -10.83 -32.29
CA GLY A 430 8.09 -11.13 -33.65
C GLY A 430 9.35 -11.32 -34.48
N GLY A 431 9.66 -12.56 -34.81
CA GLY A 431 10.74 -12.85 -35.74
C GLY A 431 10.54 -11.97 -36.96
N VAL A 432 11.48 -11.07 -37.18
CA VAL A 432 11.63 -10.38 -38.43
C VAL A 432 11.86 -11.49 -39.47
N LYS A 433 10.87 -11.72 -40.32
CA LYS A 433 11.04 -12.49 -41.55
C LYS A 433 11.79 -11.64 -42.58
#